data_90d7c4daeff790a11396443ba3ad31bb
#
_entry.id   90d7c4daeff790a11396443ba3ad31bb
#
_cell.length_a   1.000
_cell.length_b   1.000
_cell.length_c   1.000
_cell.angle_alpha   90.00
_cell.angle_beta   90.00
_cell.angle_gamma   90.00
#
_symmetry.space_group_name_H-M   'P 1'
#
loop_
_entity.id
_entity.type
_entity.pdbx_description
1 polymer ?
#
loop_
_entity_poly.entity_id
_entity_poly.type
_entity_poly.pdbx_seq_one_letter_code
_entity_poly.pdbx_strand_id
1 'polypeptide(L)'
;MTRETLFMKAINEGLDQAMERDERVVLLGEDISGGVNVEHLENNNEDAWGGVMGITRGLMPKYGRERVIDTPISEHGYLSASVGMALTGLRPVPELMFNDFIGFCFDALLGQASKMRYMFGGKAKVPMVVRTMHGAGASAAAQHSGSYYGLFGSIPGIKVVVPATPYDAKGLLLASIEDDNVVKTRLYMA
;
A
#
# COMPACT_ATOMS: atom_id res chain seq x y z
N MET A 1 9.98 11.88 -25.26
CA MET A 1 9.89 13.10 -24.43
C MET A 1 9.91 12.68 -22.98
N THR A 2 10.83 13.20 -22.19
CA THR A 2 10.85 13.02 -20.73
C THR A 2 9.71 13.84 -20.13
N ARG A 3 8.85 13.19 -19.31
CA ARG A 3 7.76 13.85 -18.61
C ARG A 3 8.20 14.11 -17.18
N GLU A 4 8.15 15.36 -16.74
CA GLU A 4 8.30 15.70 -15.33
C GLU A 4 7.00 15.37 -14.58
N THR A 5 7.10 14.70 -13.44
CA THR A 5 5.96 14.37 -12.60
C THR A 5 6.40 14.23 -11.14
N LEU A 6 5.47 14.50 -10.23
CA LEU A 6 5.68 14.26 -8.81
C LEU A 6 5.65 12.77 -8.49
N PHE A 7 6.42 12.37 -7.49
CA PHE A 7 6.50 10.99 -7.04
C PHE A 7 5.13 10.42 -6.66
N MET A 8 4.36 11.15 -5.83
CA MET A 8 3.01 10.77 -5.43
C MET A 8 2.05 10.64 -6.62
N LYS A 9 2.17 11.50 -7.64
CA LYS A 9 1.34 11.42 -8.85
C LYS A 9 1.66 10.18 -9.68
N ALA A 10 2.94 9.81 -9.77
CA ALA A 10 3.35 8.58 -10.45
C ALA A 10 2.79 7.32 -9.78
N ILE A 11 2.73 7.32 -8.44
CA ILE A 11 2.12 6.23 -7.66
C ILE A 11 0.61 6.19 -7.89
N ASN A 12 -0.08 7.34 -7.80
CA ASN A 12 -1.51 7.43 -8.07
C ASN A 12 -1.85 6.85 -9.45
N GLU A 13 -1.12 7.26 -10.49
CA GLU A 13 -1.29 6.71 -11.85
C GLU A 13 -1.01 5.20 -11.92
N GLY A 14 -0.05 4.69 -11.15
CA GLY A 14 0.23 3.26 -11.07
C GLY A 14 -0.92 2.48 -10.42
N LEU A 15 -1.46 3.00 -9.32
CA LEU A 15 -2.64 2.42 -8.64
C LEU A 15 -3.86 2.44 -9.56
N ASP A 16 -4.12 3.57 -10.21
CA ASP A 16 -5.24 3.70 -11.16
C ASP A 16 -5.15 2.66 -12.27
N GLN A 17 -3.99 2.52 -12.90
CA GLN A 17 -3.77 1.52 -13.95
C GLN A 17 -3.91 0.08 -13.45
N ALA A 18 -3.43 -0.23 -12.25
CA ALA A 18 -3.56 -1.56 -11.67
C ALA A 18 -5.02 -1.91 -11.40
N MET A 19 -5.78 -0.98 -10.80
CA MET A 19 -7.20 -1.16 -10.50
C MET A 19 -8.07 -1.25 -11.75
N GLU A 20 -7.71 -0.54 -12.81
CA GLU A 20 -8.41 -0.62 -14.10
C GLU A 20 -8.21 -1.97 -14.80
N ARG A 21 -7.03 -2.57 -14.67
CA ARG A 21 -6.67 -3.84 -15.30
C ARG A 21 -7.18 -5.08 -14.56
N ASP A 22 -7.28 -4.99 -13.23
CA ASP A 22 -7.61 -6.13 -12.37
C ASP A 22 -8.57 -5.69 -11.26
N GLU A 23 -9.80 -6.21 -11.32
CA GLU A 23 -10.85 -5.93 -10.34
C GLU A 23 -10.53 -6.46 -8.93
N ARG A 24 -9.60 -7.39 -8.80
CA ARG A 24 -9.15 -7.95 -7.52
C ARG A 24 -8.24 -7.00 -6.74
N VAL A 25 -7.71 -5.96 -7.39
CA VAL A 25 -6.88 -4.96 -6.71
C VAL A 25 -7.75 -4.08 -5.83
N VAL A 26 -7.47 -4.10 -4.52
CA VAL A 26 -8.17 -3.31 -3.51
C VAL A 26 -7.18 -2.52 -2.67
N LEU A 27 -7.52 -1.29 -2.36
CA LEU A 27 -6.71 -0.41 -1.53
C LEU A 27 -7.32 -0.35 -0.13
N LEU A 28 -6.47 -0.38 0.90
CA LEU A 28 -6.90 -0.25 2.30
C LEU A 28 -5.95 0.71 3.02
N GLY A 29 -6.48 1.48 3.94
CA GLY A 29 -5.66 2.36 4.78
C GLY A 29 -6.48 3.43 5.46
N GLU A 30 -5.81 4.24 6.25
CA GLU A 30 -6.43 5.33 6.99
C GLU A 30 -6.67 6.52 6.06
N ASP A 31 -7.92 7.00 6.02
CA ASP A 31 -8.37 8.17 5.27
C ASP A 31 -8.10 8.14 3.75
N ILE A 32 -7.81 6.97 3.18
CA ILE A 32 -7.42 6.86 1.77
C ILE A 32 -8.56 7.11 0.78
N SER A 33 -9.81 7.00 1.23
CA SER A 33 -10.98 7.35 0.41
C SER A 33 -11.52 8.76 0.68
N GLY A 34 -11.01 9.44 1.69
CA GLY A 34 -11.45 10.77 2.12
C GLY A 34 -11.85 10.83 3.60
N GLY A 35 -11.56 9.79 4.35
CA GLY A 35 -11.79 9.70 5.79
C GLY A 35 -13.08 8.96 6.17
N VAL A 36 -13.08 8.47 7.41
CA VAL A 36 -14.24 7.82 8.04
C VAL A 36 -15.32 8.88 8.32
N ASN A 37 -16.59 8.52 8.16
CA ASN A 37 -17.77 9.39 8.30
C ASN A 37 -17.98 10.41 7.18
N VAL A 38 -17.44 10.17 6.00
CA VAL A 38 -17.71 10.96 4.80
C VAL A 38 -18.66 10.26 3.82
N GLU A 39 -19.44 9.30 4.32
CA GLU A 39 -20.43 8.57 3.51
C GLU A 39 -21.45 9.51 2.85
N HIS A 40 -21.77 10.62 3.50
CA HIS A 40 -22.64 11.67 2.95
C HIS A 40 -21.99 12.43 1.78
N LEU A 41 -20.69 12.29 1.57
CA LEU A 41 -19.91 12.91 0.49
C LEU A 41 -19.71 11.96 -0.71
N GLU A 42 -20.42 10.86 -0.79
CA GLU A 42 -20.25 9.80 -1.81
C GLU A 42 -20.27 10.33 -3.26
N ASN A 43 -20.93 11.43 -3.49
CA ASN A 43 -20.99 12.08 -4.80
C ASN A 43 -20.12 13.34 -4.91
N ASN A 44 -19.35 13.69 -3.89
CA ASN A 44 -18.53 14.88 -3.89
C ASN A 44 -17.04 14.54 -4.06
N ASN A 45 -16.58 14.56 -5.31
CA ASN A 45 -15.20 14.26 -5.69
C ASN A 45 -14.18 15.25 -5.10
N GLU A 46 -14.63 16.44 -4.70
CA GLU A 46 -13.75 17.50 -4.19
C GLU A 46 -13.28 17.22 -2.76
N ASP A 47 -14.08 16.47 -1.99
CA ASP A 47 -13.80 16.17 -0.58
C ASP A 47 -13.05 14.85 -0.36
N ALA A 48 -12.83 14.07 -1.40
CA ALA A 48 -12.04 12.86 -1.34
C ALA A 48 -10.54 13.19 -1.36
N TRP A 49 -9.94 13.34 -0.19
CA TRP A 49 -8.53 13.78 -0.05
C TRP A 49 -7.52 12.80 -0.66
N GLY A 50 -7.83 11.53 -0.62
CA GLY A 50 -6.94 10.48 -1.11
C GLY A 50 -5.81 10.17 -0.13
N GLY A 51 -6.13 10.09 1.15
CA GLY A 51 -5.19 9.87 2.23
C GLY A 51 -4.43 11.13 2.63
N VAL A 52 -3.69 11.05 3.74
CA VAL A 52 -2.91 12.17 4.28
C VAL A 52 -1.93 12.75 3.26
N MET A 53 -1.44 11.91 2.34
CA MET A 53 -0.50 12.31 1.29
C MET A 53 -1.16 12.57 -0.06
N GLY A 54 -2.47 12.47 -0.18
CA GLY A 54 -3.20 12.67 -1.42
C GLY A 54 -2.88 11.65 -2.52
N ILE A 55 -2.24 10.53 -2.18
CA ILE A 55 -1.77 9.52 -3.16
C ILE A 55 -2.94 8.81 -3.83
N THR A 56 -4.05 8.56 -3.11
CA THR A 56 -5.22 7.86 -3.63
C THR A 56 -6.34 8.80 -4.10
N ARG A 57 -6.03 10.10 -4.23
CA ARG A 57 -7.00 11.10 -4.69
C ARG A 57 -7.63 10.70 -6.02
N GLY A 58 -8.96 10.78 -6.09
CA GLY A 58 -9.75 10.46 -7.28
C GLY A 58 -10.00 8.96 -7.51
N LEU A 59 -9.39 8.05 -6.72
CA LEU A 59 -9.59 6.62 -6.92
C LEU A 59 -10.91 6.14 -6.31
N MET A 60 -11.32 6.66 -5.15
CA MET A 60 -12.59 6.27 -4.54
C MET A 60 -13.79 6.66 -5.42
N PRO A 61 -13.91 7.87 -5.96
CA PRO A 61 -14.99 8.21 -6.89
C PRO A 61 -15.02 7.33 -8.15
N LYS A 62 -13.86 6.85 -8.60
CA LYS A 62 -13.75 6.01 -9.81
C LYS A 62 -14.08 4.54 -9.55
N TYR A 63 -13.63 3.99 -8.42
CA TYR A 63 -13.66 2.54 -8.15
C TYR A 63 -14.61 2.13 -7.01
N GLY A 64 -15.16 3.09 -6.29
CA GLY A 64 -16.07 2.85 -5.17
C GLY A 64 -15.38 2.48 -3.86
N ARG A 65 -16.14 2.59 -2.77
CA ARG A 65 -15.67 2.29 -1.39
C ARG A 65 -15.38 0.80 -1.16
N GLU A 66 -15.93 -0.07 -1.98
CA GLU A 66 -15.64 -1.51 -1.92
C GLU A 66 -14.20 -1.84 -2.35
N ARG A 67 -13.60 -0.97 -3.15
CA ARG A 67 -12.23 -1.16 -3.65
C ARG A 67 -11.23 -0.12 -3.13
N VAL A 68 -11.70 0.98 -2.55
CA VAL A 68 -10.88 1.97 -1.85
C VAL A 68 -11.45 2.11 -0.45
N ILE A 69 -10.88 1.37 0.50
CA ILE A 69 -11.47 1.06 1.81
C ILE A 69 -10.77 1.88 2.88
N ASP A 70 -11.51 2.78 3.53
CA ASP A 70 -11.02 3.41 4.76
C ASP A 70 -11.06 2.43 5.91
N THR A 71 -10.02 2.48 6.73
CA THR A 71 -9.90 1.67 7.93
C THR A 71 -9.84 2.56 9.18
N PRO A 72 -10.25 2.06 10.33
CA PRO A 72 -9.86 2.67 11.60
C PRO A 72 -8.34 2.71 11.74
N ILE A 73 -7.82 3.53 12.65
CA ILE A 73 -6.42 3.52 13.07
C ILE A 73 -6.14 2.19 13.77
N SER A 74 -5.81 1.19 13.00
CA SER A 74 -5.57 -0.20 13.45
C SER A 74 -4.70 -0.93 12.43
N GLU A 75 -3.44 -0.57 12.34
CA GLU A 75 -2.51 -1.07 11.32
C GLU A 75 -2.36 -2.59 11.37
N HIS A 76 -2.31 -3.16 12.57
CA HIS A 76 -2.28 -4.61 12.74
C HIS A 76 -3.56 -5.27 12.18
N GLY A 77 -4.71 -4.65 12.42
CA GLY A 77 -6.01 -5.17 11.98
C GLY A 77 -6.11 -5.23 10.46
N TYR A 78 -5.91 -4.11 9.77
CA TYR A 78 -6.09 -4.09 8.31
C TYR A 78 -4.94 -4.78 7.55
N LEU A 79 -3.71 -4.80 8.08
CA LEU A 79 -2.64 -5.59 7.46
C LEU A 79 -2.90 -7.10 7.61
N SER A 80 -3.39 -7.56 8.77
CA SER A 80 -3.78 -8.96 8.96
C SER A 80 -4.97 -9.33 8.08
N ALA A 81 -5.97 -8.45 7.97
CA ALA A 81 -7.10 -8.65 7.05
C ALA A 81 -6.61 -8.75 5.60
N SER A 82 -5.63 -7.94 5.20
CA SER A 82 -5.02 -8.00 3.86
C SER A 82 -4.36 -9.34 3.57
N VAL A 83 -3.74 -9.99 4.55
CA VAL A 83 -3.22 -11.36 4.37
C VAL A 83 -4.36 -12.33 4.05
N GLY A 84 -5.47 -12.25 4.78
CA GLY A 84 -6.67 -13.06 4.52
C GLY A 84 -7.26 -12.79 3.13
N MET A 85 -7.38 -11.52 2.75
CA MET A 85 -7.84 -11.12 1.41
C MET A 85 -6.96 -11.69 0.30
N ALA A 86 -5.64 -11.64 0.47
CA ALA A 86 -4.70 -12.19 -0.49
C ALA A 86 -4.84 -13.71 -0.62
N LEU A 87 -5.00 -14.42 0.49
CA LEU A 87 -5.20 -15.88 0.50
C LEU A 87 -6.54 -16.30 -0.15
N THR A 88 -7.53 -15.42 -0.17
CA THR A 88 -8.84 -15.67 -0.79
C THR A 88 -8.95 -15.17 -2.24
N GLY A 89 -7.87 -14.65 -2.81
CA GLY A 89 -7.76 -14.34 -4.22
C GLY A 89 -7.79 -12.85 -4.60
N LEU A 90 -7.93 -11.95 -3.64
CA LEU A 90 -7.77 -10.52 -3.87
C LEU A 90 -6.28 -10.12 -3.98
N ARG A 91 -6.03 -8.91 -4.47
CA ARG A 91 -4.70 -8.27 -4.51
C ARG A 91 -4.72 -7.00 -3.66
N PRO A 92 -4.65 -7.13 -2.33
CA PRO A 92 -4.71 -5.98 -1.46
C PRO A 92 -3.42 -5.15 -1.52
N VAL A 93 -3.61 -3.84 -1.53
CA VAL A 93 -2.52 -2.85 -1.47
C VAL A 93 -2.76 -1.96 -0.24
N PRO A 94 -2.51 -2.49 0.97
CA PRO A 94 -2.63 -1.69 2.17
C PRO A 94 -1.59 -0.58 2.23
N GLU A 95 -2.04 0.61 2.63
CA GLU A 95 -1.17 1.72 2.98
C GLU A 95 -0.86 1.68 4.47
N LEU A 96 0.40 1.46 4.80
CA LEU A 96 0.94 1.74 6.13
C LEU A 96 1.55 3.12 6.08
N MET A 97 0.89 4.10 6.64
CA MET A 97 1.16 5.52 6.44
C MET A 97 2.65 5.86 6.64
N PHE A 98 3.22 5.46 7.77
CA PHE A 98 4.64 5.62 8.06
C PHE A 98 5.30 4.29 8.40
N ASN A 99 6.54 4.13 7.96
CA ASN A 99 7.28 2.89 8.17
C ASN A 99 7.53 2.57 9.66
N ASP A 100 7.46 3.56 10.52
CA ASP A 100 7.60 3.41 11.97
C ASP A 100 6.47 2.57 12.58
N PHE A 101 5.26 2.65 12.02
CA PHE A 101 4.09 1.90 12.50
C PHE A 101 4.17 0.40 12.24
N ILE A 102 5.18 -0.04 11.47
CA ILE A 102 5.40 -1.46 11.20
C ILE A 102 5.61 -2.30 12.48
N GLY A 103 6.06 -1.66 13.56
CA GLY A 103 6.21 -2.31 14.85
C GLY A 103 4.93 -2.92 15.37
N PHE A 104 3.79 -2.28 15.15
CA PHE A 104 2.47 -2.76 15.59
C PHE A 104 1.97 -3.95 14.78
N CYS A 105 2.39 -4.08 13.53
CA CYS A 105 1.86 -5.06 12.58
C CYS A 105 2.94 -6.02 12.07
N PHE A 106 4.05 -6.14 12.81
CA PHE A 106 5.19 -6.94 12.40
C PHE A 106 4.83 -8.41 12.19
N ASP A 107 3.97 -9.00 13.05
CA ASP A 107 3.53 -10.39 12.91
C ASP A 107 2.75 -10.62 11.61
N ALA A 108 1.89 -9.71 11.20
CA ALA A 108 1.16 -9.84 9.95
C ALA A 108 2.08 -10.09 8.75
N LEU A 109 3.28 -9.50 8.76
CA LEU A 109 4.27 -9.67 7.71
C LEU A 109 5.22 -10.83 8.00
N LEU A 110 5.87 -10.85 9.18
CA LEU A 110 6.88 -11.84 9.55
C LEU A 110 6.27 -13.21 9.82
N GLY A 111 5.21 -13.26 10.64
CA GLY A 111 4.60 -14.52 11.08
C GLY A 111 3.67 -15.12 10.03
N GLN A 112 2.93 -14.28 9.33
CA GLN A 112 1.87 -14.70 8.43
C GLN A 112 2.28 -14.57 6.95
N ALA A 113 2.26 -13.37 6.41
CA ALA A 113 2.38 -13.16 4.96
C ALA A 113 3.63 -13.79 4.34
N SER A 114 4.80 -13.67 5.00
CA SER A 114 6.06 -14.19 4.49
C SER A 114 6.13 -15.72 4.42
N LYS A 115 5.40 -16.41 5.31
CA LYS A 115 5.52 -17.86 5.52
C LYS A 115 4.40 -18.68 4.91
N MET A 116 3.23 -18.07 4.64
CA MET A 116 2.05 -18.80 4.14
C MET A 116 2.35 -19.64 2.91
N ARG A 117 3.08 -19.10 1.93
CA ARG A 117 3.41 -19.87 0.73
C ARG A 117 4.25 -21.12 1.05
N TYR A 118 5.22 -20.99 1.93
CA TYR A 118 6.05 -22.12 2.35
C TYR A 118 5.25 -23.15 3.17
N MET A 119 4.47 -22.69 4.14
CA MET A 119 3.67 -23.56 5.02
C MET A 119 2.64 -24.39 4.23
N PHE A 120 2.10 -23.84 3.15
CA PHE A 120 1.13 -24.54 2.28
C PHE A 120 1.80 -25.23 1.08
N GLY A 121 3.10 -25.54 1.16
CA GLY A 121 3.81 -26.28 0.12
C GLY A 121 3.82 -25.60 -1.26
N GLY A 122 3.85 -24.27 -1.30
CA GLY A 122 3.86 -23.46 -2.52
C GLY A 122 2.48 -23.23 -3.14
N LYS A 123 1.42 -23.85 -2.63
CA LYS A 123 0.06 -23.74 -3.19
C LYS A 123 -0.60 -22.40 -2.86
N ALA A 124 -0.38 -21.87 -1.68
CA ALA A 124 -0.89 -20.56 -1.31
C ALA A 124 -0.13 -19.45 -2.03
N LYS A 125 -0.86 -18.44 -2.51
CA LYS A 125 -0.33 -17.19 -3.02
C LYS A 125 -0.69 -16.08 -2.04
N VAL A 126 0.20 -15.11 -1.85
CA VAL A 126 -0.06 -13.94 -1.01
C VAL A 126 0.28 -12.68 -1.82
N PRO A 127 -0.50 -12.37 -2.86
CA PRO A 127 -0.29 -11.21 -3.72
C PRO A 127 -0.67 -9.92 -2.99
N MET A 128 0.16 -9.49 -2.05
CA MET A 128 -0.09 -8.34 -1.19
C MET A 128 1.06 -7.34 -1.33
N VAL A 129 0.74 -6.06 -1.49
CA VAL A 129 1.73 -4.98 -1.59
C VAL A 129 1.54 -3.99 -0.46
N VAL A 130 2.40 -4.03 0.56
CA VAL A 130 2.38 -3.02 1.62
C VAL A 130 3.12 -1.77 1.16
N ARG A 131 2.38 -0.68 1.01
CA ARG A 131 2.88 0.65 0.68
C ARG A 131 3.17 1.44 1.95
N THR A 132 4.34 2.05 2.08
CA THR A 132 4.68 2.86 3.26
C THR A 132 5.66 3.97 2.91
N MET A 133 5.62 5.06 3.64
CA MET A 133 6.59 6.13 3.57
C MET A 133 7.72 5.92 4.57
N HIS A 134 8.90 6.47 4.26
CA HIS A 134 10.04 6.40 5.15
C HIS A 134 10.99 7.59 4.96
N GLY A 135 11.83 7.83 5.96
CA GLY A 135 12.86 8.85 5.91
C GLY A 135 12.42 10.21 6.45
N ALA A 136 13.38 11.09 6.65
CA ALA A 136 13.21 12.35 7.36
C ALA A 136 12.78 13.54 6.47
N GLY A 137 12.51 13.33 5.18
CA GLY A 137 12.22 14.39 4.21
C GLY A 137 11.02 15.25 4.55
N ALA A 138 10.01 14.68 5.22
CA ALA A 138 8.81 15.41 5.63
C ALA A 138 8.96 16.22 6.93
N SER A 139 10.11 16.15 7.61
CA SER A 139 10.31 16.78 8.92
C SER A 139 9.24 16.41 9.96
N ALA A 140 8.73 15.17 9.91
CA ALA A 140 7.63 14.69 10.75
C ALA A 140 8.08 14.12 12.11
N ALA A 141 9.24 14.54 12.60
CA ALA A 141 9.86 14.13 13.85
C ALA A 141 10.24 12.63 13.92
N ALA A 142 10.69 12.18 15.10
CA ALA A 142 11.35 10.89 15.27
C ALA A 142 10.47 9.68 14.95
N GLN A 143 9.18 9.74 15.29
CA GLN A 143 8.25 8.62 15.15
C GLN A 143 7.68 8.45 13.74
N HIS A 144 8.05 9.30 12.78
CA HIS A 144 7.55 9.31 11.42
C HIS A 144 8.68 9.41 10.39
N SER A 145 9.92 9.13 10.80
CA SER A 145 11.12 9.31 9.97
C SER A 145 12.00 8.06 9.88
N GLY A 146 11.52 6.94 10.39
CA GLY A 146 12.25 5.69 10.43
C GLY A 146 12.46 5.07 9.05
N SER A 147 13.54 4.26 8.91
CA SER A 147 13.89 3.58 7.68
C SER A 147 14.36 2.15 7.98
N TYR A 148 13.42 1.19 7.93
CA TYR A 148 13.65 -0.20 8.36
C TYR A 148 13.75 -1.20 7.20
N TYR A 149 14.24 -0.78 6.02
CA TYR A 149 14.32 -1.68 4.85
C TYR A 149 15.29 -2.86 5.08
N GLY A 150 16.37 -2.65 5.80
CA GLY A 150 17.33 -3.72 6.14
C GLY A 150 16.67 -4.84 6.95
N LEU A 151 15.78 -4.49 7.88
CA LEU A 151 15.03 -5.47 8.67
C LEU A 151 14.18 -6.38 7.77
N PHE A 152 13.43 -5.79 6.83
CA PHE A 152 12.56 -6.59 5.95
C PHE A 152 13.32 -7.32 4.84
N GLY A 153 14.47 -6.77 4.42
CA GLY A 153 15.35 -7.44 3.46
C GLY A 153 15.95 -8.74 3.98
N SER A 154 15.99 -8.92 5.31
CA SER A 154 16.46 -10.15 5.94
C SER A 154 15.39 -11.22 6.15
N ILE A 155 14.10 -10.92 5.88
CA ILE A 155 12.98 -11.85 6.08
C ILE A 155 12.74 -12.65 4.81
N PRO A 156 12.96 -13.99 4.80
CA PRO A 156 12.62 -14.81 3.66
C PRO A 156 11.13 -14.74 3.32
N GLY A 157 10.82 -14.65 2.03
CA GLY A 157 9.42 -14.58 1.56
C GLY A 157 8.88 -13.16 1.38
N ILE A 158 9.63 -12.13 1.72
CA ILE A 158 9.27 -10.71 1.46
C ILE A 158 10.24 -10.11 0.45
N LYS A 159 9.71 -9.49 -0.59
CA LYS A 159 10.47 -8.64 -1.50
C LYS A 159 10.40 -7.19 -1.02
N VAL A 160 11.53 -6.51 -0.99
CA VAL A 160 11.60 -5.09 -0.59
C VAL A 160 11.96 -4.24 -1.79
N VAL A 161 11.14 -3.25 -2.09
CA VAL A 161 11.31 -2.35 -3.24
C VAL A 161 11.42 -0.91 -2.76
N VAL A 162 12.49 -0.22 -3.14
CA VAL A 162 12.77 1.17 -2.73
C VAL A 162 13.07 1.99 -4.00
N PRO A 163 12.04 2.51 -4.69
CA PRO A 163 12.24 3.31 -5.89
C PRO A 163 12.88 4.66 -5.57
N ALA A 164 13.72 5.13 -6.47
CA ALA A 164 14.44 6.42 -6.34
C ALA A 164 13.87 7.53 -7.22
N THR A 165 13.11 7.18 -8.27
CA THR A 165 12.52 8.14 -9.19
C THR A 165 11.01 7.93 -9.34
N PRO A 166 10.22 8.93 -9.78
CA PRO A 166 8.81 8.74 -10.10
C PRO A 166 8.56 7.65 -11.14
N TYR A 167 9.44 7.50 -12.10
CA TYR A 167 9.38 6.45 -13.12
C TYR A 167 9.48 5.06 -12.49
N ASP A 168 10.50 4.87 -11.64
CA ASP A 168 10.70 3.60 -10.92
C ASP A 168 9.56 3.31 -9.97
N ALA A 169 9.06 4.35 -9.26
CA ALA A 169 7.95 4.21 -8.34
C ALA A 169 6.71 3.61 -9.02
N LYS A 170 6.33 4.14 -10.17
CA LYS A 170 5.21 3.62 -10.95
C LYS A 170 5.46 2.23 -11.48
N GLY A 171 6.61 2.01 -12.13
CA GLY A 171 6.93 0.73 -12.77
C GLY A 171 7.07 -0.41 -11.77
N LEU A 172 7.81 -0.16 -10.68
CA LEU A 172 8.01 -1.16 -9.63
C LEU A 172 6.73 -1.43 -8.82
N LEU A 173 5.87 -0.42 -8.62
CA LEU A 173 4.57 -0.63 -7.99
C LEU A 173 3.68 -1.55 -8.83
N LEU A 174 3.57 -1.31 -10.13
CA LEU A 174 2.81 -2.17 -11.04
C LEU A 174 3.33 -3.61 -11.03
N ALA A 175 4.66 -3.78 -11.17
CA ALA A 175 5.27 -5.10 -11.10
C ALA A 175 5.06 -5.79 -9.75
N SER A 176 5.02 -5.02 -8.65
CA SER A 176 4.75 -5.53 -7.30
C SER A 176 3.31 -6.01 -7.15
N ILE A 177 2.35 -5.30 -7.72
CA ILE A 177 0.93 -5.67 -7.67
C ILE A 177 0.67 -6.93 -8.51
N GLU A 178 1.40 -7.13 -9.59
CA GLU A 178 1.32 -8.33 -10.44
C GLU A 178 2.00 -9.56 -9.81
N ASP A 179 2.87 -9.38 -8.82
CA ASP A 179 3.58 -10.48 -8.15
C ASP A 179 2.63 -11.30 -7.26
N ASP A 180 2.76 -12.61 -7.29
CA ASP A 180 1.98 -13.55 -6.47
C ASP A 180 2.52 -13.74 -5.04
N ASN A 181 3.57 -13.01 -4.67
CA ASN A 181 4.17 -13.03 -3.34
C ASN A 181 4.04 -11.66 -2.68
N VAL A 182 4.33 -11.65 -1.37
CA VAL A 182 4.34 -10.41 -0.61
C VAL A 182 5.46 -9.48 -1.08
N VAL A 183 5.08 -8.25 -1.43
CA VAL A 183 6.03 -7.18 -1.75
C VAL A 183 5.81 -6.03 -0.77
N LYS A 184 6.88 -5.56 -0.16
CA LYS A 184 6.89 -4.33 0.61
C LYS A 184 7.50 -3.21 -0.22
N THR A 185 6.65 -2.38 -0.78
CA THR A 185 7.06 -1.21 -1.56
C THR A 185 7.18 0.00 -0.64
N ARG A 186 8.30 0.69 -0.71
CA ARG A 186 8.55 1.92 0.03
C ARG A 186 8.50 3.12 -0.89
N LEU A 187 7.76 4.12 -0.47
CA LEU A 187 7.62 5.36 -1.19
C LEU A 187 8.46 6.43 -0.51
N TYR A 188 9.31 7.06 -1.28
CA TYR A 188 10.10 8.20 -0.82
C TYR A 188 9.19 9.43 -0.75
N MET A 189 9.28 10.18 0.37
CA MET A 189 8.87 11.58 0.35
C MET A 189 10.13 12.40 0.08
N ALA A 190 10.24 12.97 -1.10
CA ALA A 190 11.17 14.05 -1.43
C ALA A 190 10.45 15.38 -1.24
#